data_ec6e8f4f0d11f4e831762952dc948b82
#
_entry.id   ec6e8f4f0d11f4e831762952dc948b82
#
_cell.length_a   1.000
_cell.length_b   1.000
_cell.length_c   1.000
_cell.angle_alpha   90.00
_cell.angle_beta   90.00
_cell.angle_gamma   90.00
#
_symmetry.space_group_name_H-M   'P 1'
#
loop_
_entity.id
_entity.type
_entity.pdbx_description
1 polymer ?
#
loop_
_entity_poly.entity_id
_entity_poly.type
_entity_poly.pdbx_seq_one_letter_code
_entity_poly.pdbx_strand_id
1 'polypeptide(L)'
;MNENWVSEYTQGSRLEEYIRFSTLKKLYMLRRYAAKLLYELQLHSGGDLSRMPREYASILSYALKIRHPEVYYLDDLDDCFYAAQYLKAWIFEAQLRNFLIQRFGERAYAYPETGEVLKELFSRGQEYSVEELAERLGLAALDLDPLYEEIDNNLRA
;
A
#
# COMPACT_ATOMS: atom_id res chain seq x y z
N MET A 1 6.97 7.25 4.82
CA MET A 1 7.34 7.10 6.27
C MET A 1 7.76 8.47 6.79
N ASN A 2 7.35 8.86 8.00
CA ASN A 2 7.67 10.19 8.54
C ASN A 2 9.07 10.18 9.17
N GLU A 3 10.00 10.99 8.61
CA GLU A 3 11.40 11.09 9.08
C GLU A 3 11.50 11.56 10.52
N ASN A 4 10.68 12.54 10.90
CA ASN A 4 10.66 13.06 12.26
C ASN A 4 10.33 11.98 13.29
N TRP A 5 9.35 11.11 12.98
CA TRP A 5 9.00 9.98 13.83
C TRP A 5 10.15 8.97 13.93
N VAL A 6 10.74 8.58 12.80
CA VAL A 6 11.86 7.64 12.80
C VAL A 6 13.05 8.21 13.59
N SER A 7 13.42 9.46 13.36
CA SER A 7 14.50 10.14 14.07
C SER A 7 14.27 10.20 15.57
N GLU A 8 13.04 10.48 16.00
CA GLU A 8 12.69 10.63 17.41
C GLU A 8 12.69 9.30 18.18
N TYR A 9 12.22 8.21 17.53
CA TYR A 9 11.99 6.94 18.24
C TYR A 9 13.02 5.86 17.97
N THR A 10 13.86 5.95 16.94
CA THR A 10 14.81 4.88 16.61
C THR A 10 16.25 5.14 17.05
N GLN A 11 16.60 6.40 17.40
CA GLN A 11 17.98 6.82 17.76
C GLN A 11 19.05 6.33 16.75
N GLY A 12 18.65 6.06 15.52
CA GLY A 12 19.47 5.37 14.54
C GLY A 12 20.41 6.31 13.78
N SER A 13 21.68 5.91 13.66
CA SER A 13 22.70 6.61 12.87
C SER A 13 22.54 6.43 11.34
N ARG A 14 21.55 5.66 10.88
CA ARG A 14 21.32 5.31 9.46
C ARG A 14 19.88 5.60 9.03
N LEU A 15 19.40 6.78 9.36
CA LEU A 15 18.00 7.17 9.09
C LEU A 15 17.66 7.09 7.61
N GLU A 16 18.47 7.66 6.75
CA GLU A 16 18.26 7.68 5.29
C GLU A 16 18.23 6.25 4.69
N GLU A 17 19.19 5.41 5.09
CA GLU A 17 19.23 4.02 4.63
C GLU A 17 17.96 3.24 5.07
N TYR A 18 17.51 3.47 6.28
CA TYR A 18 16.30 2.84 6.82
C TYR A 18 15.05 3.28 6.07
N ILE A 19 14.88 4.58 5.84
CA ILE A 19 13.76 5.15 5.08
C ILE A 19 13.76 4.60 3.66
N ARG A 20 14.92 4.64 2.99
CA ARG A 20 15.08 4.12 1.63
C ARG A 20 14.76 2.62 1.54
N PHE A 21 15.30 1.82 2.46
CA PHE A 21 15.01 0.37 2.51
C PHE A 21 13.52 0.09 2.74
N SER A 22 12.90 0.79 3.70
CA SER A 22 11.48 0.63 4.01
C SER A 22 10.59 1.06 2.84
N THR A 23 10.97 2.11 2.12
CA THR A 23 10.26 2.57 0.92
C THR A 23 10.40 1.59 -0.24
N LEU A 24 11.60 1.03 -0.46
CA LEU A 24 11.81 -0.03 -1.45
C LEU A 24 10.98 -1.28 -1.12
N LYS A 25 10.90 -1.67 0.16
CA LYS A 25 10.05 -2.78 0.60
C LYS A 25 8.56 -2.48 0.34
N LYS A 26 8.10 -1.27 0.65
CA LYS A 26 6.72 -0.82 0.36
C LYS A 26 6.44 -0.88 -1.15
N LEU A 27 7.32 -0.34 -1.98
CA LEU A 27 7.21 -0.38 -3.43
C LEU A 27 7.19 -1.82 -3.98
N TYR A 28 8.05 -2.70 -3.45
CA TYR A 28 8.05 -4.12 -3.81
C TYR A 28 6.69 -4.76 -3.52
N MET A 29 6.13 -4.54 -2.33
CA MET A 29 4.83 -5.10 -1.93
C MET A 29 3.69 -4.55 -2.80
N LEU A 30 3.66 -3.24 -3.07
CA LEU A 30 2.67 -2.63 -3.96
C LEU A 30 2.72 -3.27 -5.36
N ARG A 31 3.89 -3.41 -5.94
CA ARG A 31 4.08 -4.04 -7.27
C ARG A 31 3.68 -5.51 -7.25
N ARG A 32 3.99 -6.23 -6.16
CA ARG A 32 3.61 -7.63 -6.00
C ARG A 32 2.10 -7.80 -5.95
N TYR A 33 1.41 -7.03 -5.11
CA TYR A 33 -0.05 -7.15 -4.97
C TYR A 33 -0.79 -6.66 -6.21
N ALA A 34 -0.30 -5.62 -6.88
CA ALA A 34 -0.85 -5.19 -8.16
C ALA A 34 -0.69 -6.27 -9.25
N ALA A 35 0.48 -6.88 -9.35
CA ALA A 35 0.74 -7.96 -10.30
C ALA A 35 -0.12 -9.21 -9.99
N LYS A 36 -0.24 -9.55 -8.70
CA LYS A 36 -1.06 -10.65 -8.24
C LYS A 36 -2.53 -10.44 -8.61
N LEU A 37 -3.08 -9.26 -8.33
CA LEU A 37 -4.45 -8.92 -8.71
C LEU A 37 -4.68 -9.00 -10.22
N LEU A 38 -3.75 -8.48 -11.03
CA LEU A 38 -3.83 -8.59 -12.49
C LEU A 38 -3.83 -10.04 -12.96
N TYR A 39 -2.99 -10.89 -12.35
CA TYR A 39 -2.95 -12.30 -12.64
C TYR A 39 -4.26 -13.01 -12.25
N GLU A 40 -4.79 -12.77 -11.04
CA GLU A 40 -6.05 -13.35 -10.57
C GLU A 40 -7.23 -12.98 -11.47
N LEU A 41 -7.32 -11.71 -11.88
CA LEU A 41 -8.33 -11.26 -12.85
C LEU A 41 -8.23 -12.02 -14.18
N GLN A 42 -7.01 -12.25 -14.67
CA GLN A 42 -6.78 -13.00 -15.89
C GLN A 42 -7.12 -14.48 -15.72
N LEU A 43 -6.72 -15.11 -14.60
CA LEU A 43 -7.02 -16.50 -14.28
C LEU A 43 -8.53 -16.76 -14.26
N HIS A 44 -9.30 -15.86 -13.63
CA HIS A 44 -10.75 -16.00 -13.46
C HIS A 44 -11.56 -15.45 -14.65
N SER A 45 -10.92 -14.92 -15.69
CA SER A 45 -11.61 -14.43 -16.88
C SER A 45 -12.13 -15.55 -17.83
N GLY A 46 -11.88 -16.81 -17.52
CA GLY A 46 -12.33 -17.96 -18.32
C GLY A 46 -11.39 -18.34 -19.46
N GLY A 47 -10.12 -17.92 -19.41
CA GLY A 47 -9.10 -18.26 -20.40
C GLY A 47 -8.56 -19.70 -20.31
N ASP A 48 -7.61 -20.02 -21.19
CA ASP A 48 -6.95 -21.34 -21.24
C ASP A 48 -6.04 -21.53 -20.02
N LEU A 49 -6.46 -22.40 -19.11
CA LEU A 49 -5.72 -22.71 -17.88
C LEU A 49 -4.32 -23.30 -18.12
N SER A 50 -4.08 -23.93 -19.28
CA SER A 50 -2.76 -24.49 -19.60
C SER A 50 -1.67 -23.40 -19.75
N ARG A 51 -2.07 -22.18 -20.03
CA ARG A 51 -1.17 -21.01 -20.19
C ARG A 51 -0.90 -20.28 -18.88
N MET A 52 -1.74 -20.47 -17.86
CA MET A 52 -1.69 -19.67 -16.63
C MET A 52 -0.37 -19.77 -15.86
N PRO A 53 0.36 -20.92 -15.80
CA PRO A 53 1.69 -20.96 -15.17
C PRO A 53 2.66 -19.93 -15.77
N ARG A 54 2.71 -19.84 -17.11
CA ARG A 54 3.58 -18.91 -17.83
C ARG A 54 3.14 -17.46 -17.65
N GLU A 55 1.84 -17.21 -17.73
CA GLU A 55 1.28 -15.86 -17.51
C GLU A 55 1.60 -15.36 -16.09
N TYR A 56 1.40 -16.20 -15.07
CA TYR A 56 1.80 -15.90 -13.70
C TYR A 56 3.27 -15.49 -13.60
N ALA A 57 4.17 -16.35 -14.08
CA ALA A 57 5.60 -16.09 -14.04
C ALA A 57 5.99 -14.82 -14.80
N SER A 58 5.36 -14.56 -15.95
CA SER A 58 5.60 -13.37 -16.78
C SER A 58 5.18 -12.09 -16.06
N ILE A 59 3.94 -12.03 -15.57
CA ILE A 59 3.38 -10.86 -14.88
C ILE A 59 4.18 -10.52 -13.63
N LEU A 60 4.44 -11.50 -12.77
CA LEU A 60 5.18 -11.30 -11.53
C LEU A 60 6.65 -10.92 -11.80
N SER A 61 7.31 -11.59 -12.75
CA SER A 61 8.71 -11.29 -13.08
C SER A 61 8.85 -9.88 -13.68
N TYR A 62 7.93 -9.47 -14.54
CA TYR A 62 7.91 -8.11 -15.08
C TYR A 62 7.71 -7.06 -13.97
N ALA A 63 6.73 -7.29 -13.10
CA ALA A 63 6.44 -6.36 -12.02
C ALA A 63 7.56 -6.24 -11.00
N LEU A 64 8.15 -7.35 -10.58
CA LEU A 64 9.12 -7.39 -9.49
C LEU A 64 10.58 -7.27 -9.94
N LYS A 65 10.83 -7.39 -11.26
CA LYS A 65 12.19 -7.40 -11.84
C LYS A 65 13.08 -8.55 -11.33
N ILE A 66 12.45 -9.62 -10.85
CA ILE A 66 13.11 -10.87 -10.45
C ILE A 66 12.36 -12.03 -11.09
N ARG A 67 13.08 -13.13 -11.38
CA ARG A 67 12.47 -14.31 -11.97
C ARG A 67 11.51 -14.98 -10.99
N HIS A 68 10.24 -15.11 -11.38
CA HIS A 68 9.20 -15.82 -10.64
C HIS A 68 8.99 -17.22 -11.25
N PRO A 69 8.97 -18.29 -10.44
CA PRO A 69 8.75 -19.64 -10.97
C PRO A 69 7.25 -19.90 -11.27
N GLU A 70 7.01 -20.66 -12.34
CA GLU A 70 5.66 -21.01 -12.80
C GLU A 70 4.87 -21.87 -11.79
N VAL A 71 5.58 -22.63 -10.95
CA VAL A 71 4.98 -23.63 -10.04
C VAL A 71 4.03 -23.03 -9.02
N TYR A 72 4.14 -21.75 -8.68
CA TYR A 72 3.31 -21.09 -7.67
C TYR A 72 2.02 -20.48 -8.22
N TYR A 73 1.68 -20.73 -9.48
CA TYR A 73 0.56 -20.09 -10.16
C TYR A 73 -0.83 -20.30 -9.52
N LEU A 74 -1.02 -21.36 -8.73
CA LEU A 74 -2.23 -21.60 -7.93
C LEU A 74 -2.00 -21.46 -6.42
N ASP A 75 -0.76 -21.58 -5.98
CA ASP A 75 -0.40 -21.48 -4.55
C ASP A 75 -0.41 -20.03 -4.05
N ASP A 76 -0.11 -19.08 -4.93
CA ASP A 76 -0.06 -17.65 -4.62
C ASP A 76 -1.41 -16.93 -4.88
N LEU A 77 -2.54 -17.61 -4.69
CA LEU A 77 -3.86 -17.02 -4.85
C LEU A 77 -4.44 -16.57 -3.51
N ASP A 78 -5.20 -15.49 -3.54
CA ASP A 78 -6.02 -15.06 -2.42
C ASP A 78 -7.50 -15.24 -2.74
N ASP A 79 -8.30 -15.59 -1.74
CA ASP A 79 -9.74 -15.68 -1.90
C ASP A 79 -10.34 -14.29 -2.21
N CYS A 80 -11.32 -14.26 -3.10
CA CYS A 80 -12.14 -13.08 -3.39
C CYS A 80 -11.31 -11.83 -3.80
N PHE A 81 -10.22 -12.00 -4.52
CA PHE A 81 -9.33 -10.89 -4.93
C PHE A 81 -8.83 -10.05 -3.76
N TYR A 82 -8.48 -10.69 -2.64
CA TYR A 82 -8.09 -10.00 -1.42
C TYR A 82 -6.89 -9.05 -1.60
N ALA A 83 -6.06 -9.29 -2.63
CA ALA A 83 -4.99 -8.38 -3.06
C ALA A 83 -5.50 -6.95 -3.31
N ALA A 84 -6.74 -6.79 -3.82
CA ALA A 84 -7.33 -5.46 -4.03
C ALA A 84 -7.56 -4.70 -2.72
N GLN A 85 -7.90 -5.39 -1.63
CA GLN A 85 -8.14 -4.77 -0.33
C GLN A 85 -6.83 -4.21 0.26
N TYR A 86 -5.71 -4.91 0.09
CA TYR A 86 -4.41 -4.39 0.49
C TYR A 86 -4.02 -3.13 -0.29
N LEU A 87 -4.24 -3.13 -1.62
CA LEU A 87 -3.94 -1.96 -2.45
C LEU A 87 -4.77 -0.75 -2.01
N LYS A 88 -6.08 -0.93 -1.80
CA LYS A 88 -6.96 0.12 -1.30
C LYS A 88 -6.51 0.64 0.08
N ALA A 89 -6.15 -0.25 0.99
CA ALA A 89 -5.69 0.12 2.33
C ALA A 89 -4.41 0.96 2.29
N TRP A 90 -3.45 0.64 1.42
CA TRP A 90 -2.22 1.44 1.27
C TRP A 90 -2.46 2.81 0.63
N ILE A 91 -3.38 2.89 -0.34
CA ILE A 91 -3.77 4.16 -0.93
C ILE A 91 -4.42 5.05 0.13
N PHE A 92 -5.40 4.51 0.85
CA PHE A 92 -6.10 5.23 1.91
C PHE A 92 -5.17 5.63 3.06
N GLU A 93 -4.23 4.76 3.45
CA GLU A 93 -3.22 5.08 4.48
C GLU A 93 -2.41 6.33 4.10
N ALA A 94 -1.97 6.43 2.84
CA ALA A 94 -1.23 7.59 2.37
C ALA A 94 -2.09 8.87 2.36
N GLN A 95 -3.35 8.77 1.90
CA GLN A 95 -4.30 9.89 1.95
C GLN A 95 -4.59 10.33 3.39
N LEU A 96 -4.87 9.38 4.28
CA LEU A 96 -5.14 9.66 5.69
C LEU A 96 -3.96 10.33 6.38
N ARG A 97 -2.75 9.87 6.11
CA ARG A 97 -1.53 10.48 6.66
C ARG A 97 -1.36 11.91 6.18
N ASN A 98 -1.53 12.17 4.89
CA ASN A 98 -1.49 13.54 4.36
C ASN A 98 -2.57 14.43 4.99
N PHE A 99 -3.79 13.93 5.12
CA PHE A 99 -4.87 14.63 5.81
C PHE A 99 -4.49 15.01 7.25
N LEU A 100 -3.91 14.08 8.01
CA LEU A 100 -3.48 14.34 9.38
C LEU A 100 -2.33 15.35 9.44
N ILE A 101 -1.37 15.28 8.52
CA ILE A 101 -0.27 16.25 8.43
C ILE A 101 -0.80 17.65 8.07
N GLN A 102 -1.68 17.75 7.11
CA GLN A 102 -2.30 19.04 6.74
C GLN A 102 -3.08 19.67 7.90
N ARG A 103 -3.75 18.84 8.70
CA ARG A 103 -4.58 19.31 9.82
C ARG A 103 -3.80 19.63 11.08
N PHE A 104 -2.78 18.85 11.40
CA PHE A 104 -2.04 18.92 12.68
C PHE A 104 -0.54 19.19 12.52
N GLY A 105 -0.03 19.31 11.29
CA GLY A 105 1.39 19.54 10.99
C GLY A 105 2.22 18.25 10.92
N GLU A 106 3.52 18.43 10.62
CA GLU A 106 4.46 17.33 10.38
C GLU A 106 4.60 16.35 11.56
N ARG A 107 4.34 16.79 12.76
CA ARG A 107 4.36 15.97 13.98
C ARG A 107 2.97 15.51 14.41
N ALA A 108 2.04 15.35 13.46
CA ALA A 108 0.68 14.88 13.73
C ALA A 108 0.62 13.66 14.67
N TYR A 109 1.57 12.73 14.55
CA TYR A 109 1.68 11.54 15.39
C TYR A 109 1.86 11.82 16.89
N ALA A 110 2.30 13.03 17.27
CA ALA A 110 2.54 13.42 18.66
C ALA A 110 1.34 14.12 19.33
N TYR A 111 0.29 14.43 18.57
CA TYR A 111 -0.88 15.15 19.09
C TYR A 111 -2.01 14.21 19.51
N PRO A 112 -2.57 14.37 20.73
CA PRO A 112 -3.71 13.59 21.18
C PRO A 112 -4.91 13.67 20.24
N GLU A 113 -5.13 14.82 19.59
CA GLU A 113 -6.22 15.06 18.65
C GLU A 113 -6.17 14.14 17.42
N THR A 114 -4.97 13.79 16.96
CA THR A 114 -4.78 12.78 15.94
C THR A 114 -5.28 11.41 16.41
N GLY A 115 -4.99 11.08 17.67
CA GLY A 115 -5.49 9.84 18.31
C GLY A 115 -7.02 9.81 18.36
N GLU A 116 -7.69 10.92 18.63
CA GLU A 116 -9.15 10.97 18.65
C GLU A 116 -9.75 10.76 17.25
N VAL A 117 -9.17 11.36 16.19
CA VAL A 117 -9.58 11.09 14.81
C VAL A 117 -9.45 9.61 14.46
N LEU A 118 -8.30 8.99 14.81
CA LEU A 118 -8.08 7.57 14.54
C LEU A 118 -9.03 6.66 15.33
N LYS A 119 -9.30 6.99 16.60
CA LYS A 119 -10.28 6.25 17.43
C LYS A 119 -11.69 6.33 16.84
N GLU A 120 -12.12 7.48 16.36
CA GLU A 120 -13.40 7.63 15.69
C GLU A 120 -13.50 6.74 14.45
N LEU A 121 -12.50 6.77 13.57
CA LEU A 121 -12.44 5.90 12.40
C LEU A 121 -12.48 4.42 12.79
N PHE A 122 -11.66 3.99 13.75
CA PHE A 122 -11.59 2.61 14.19
C PHE A 122 -12.85 2.13 14.90
N SER A 123 -13.56 3.03 15.60
CA SER A 123 -14.82 2.69 16.28
C SER A 123 -15.92 2.25 15.32
N ARG A 124 -15.82 2.64 14.05
CA ARG A 124 -16.76 2.24 12.99
C ARG A 124 -16.54 0.81 12.50
N GLY A 125 -15.38 0.21 12.78
CA GLY A 125 -15.06 -1.13 12.31
C GLY A 125 -15.17 -1.25 10.80
N GLN A 126 -16.02 -2.18 10.33
CA GLN A 126 -16.26 -2.43 8.90
C GLN A 126 -17.60 -1.87 8.40
N GLU A 127 -18.12 -0.83 9.05
CA GLU A 127 -19.40 -0.20 8.66
C GLU A 127 -19.32 0.45 7.28
N TYR A 128 -18.15 1.00 6.91
CA TYR A 128 -17.93 1.73 5.69
C TYR A 128 -16.82 1.11 4.83
N SER A 129 -16.98 1.23 3.53
CA SER A 129 -15.88 0.95 2.58
C SER A 129 -14.76 1.99 2.76
N VAL A 130 -13.57 1.68 2.22
CA VAL A 130 -12.42 2.59 2.26
C VAL A 130 -12.73 3.89 1.50
N GLU A 131 -13.47 3.80 0.40
CA GLU A 131 -13.92 4.92 -0.41
C GLU A 131 -14.86 5.85 0.39
N GLU A 132 -15.85 5.27 1.08
CA GLU A 132 -16.76 6.02 1.95
C GLU A 132 -16.03 6.67 3.14
N LEU A 133 -15.02 6.01 3.70
CA LEU A 133 -14.17 6.60 4.74
C LEU A 133 -13.40 7.81 4.23
N ALA A 134 -12.84 7.75 3.02
CA ALA A 134 -12.16 8.87 2.39
C ALA A 134 -13.12 10.06 2.19
N GLU A 135 -14.30 9.82 1.62
CA GLU A 135 -15.33 10.84 1.40
C GLU A 135 -15.77 11.50 2.70
N ARG A 136 -15.94 10.74 3.79
CA ARG A 136 -16.29 11.27 5.13
C ARG A 136 -15.24 12.18 5.72
N LEU A 137 -13.99 11.98 5.35
CA LEU A 137 -12.89 12.89 5.70
C LEU A 137 -12.80 14.11 4.75
N GLY A 138 -13.67 14.22 3.76
CA GLY A 138 -13.62 15.27 2.73
C GLY A 138 -12.53 15.05 1.70
N LEU A 139 -12.02 13.82 1.59
CA LEU A 139 -11.02 13.41 0.58
C LEU A 139 -11.72 12.90 -0.68
N ALA A 140 -11.02 12.95 -1.81
CA ALA A 140 -11.44 12.22 -3.00
C ALA A 140 -11.47 10.70 -2.71
N ALA A 141 -12.35 9.98 -3.40
CA ALA A 141 -12.27 8.53 -3.42
C ALA A 141 -10.86 8.12 -3.86
N LEU A 142 -10.33 7.03 -3.38
CA LEU A 142 -8.97 6.51 -3.56
C LEU A 142 -8.06 7.28 -4.56
N ASP A 143 -7.24 8.18 -4.01
CA ASP A 143 -6.25 8.96 -4.76
C ASP A 143 -4.85 8.37 -4.57
N LEU A 144 -4.18 8.06 -5.68
CA LEU A 144 -2.84 7.48 -5.69
C LEU A 144 -1.71 8.51 -5.51
N ASP A 145 -1.97 9.78 -5.77
CA ASP A 145 -0.92 10.81 -5.79
C ASP A 145 -0.15 10.90 -4.46
N PRO A 146 -0.81 10.89 -3.27
CA PRO A 146 -0.10 10.90 -1.99
C PRO A 146 0.86 9.72 -1.80
N LEU A 147 0.50 8.55 -2.32
CA LEU A 147 1.33 7.36 -2.24
C LEU A 147 2.53 7.43 -3.19
N TYR A 148 2.32 7.94 -4.40
CA TYR A 148 3.39 8.16 -5.37
C TYR A 148 4.39 9.22 -4.88
N GLU A 149 3.91 10.33 -4.39
CA GLU A 149 4.75 11.41 -3.87
C GLU A 149 5.61 10.93 -2.70
N GLU A 150 5.04 10.18 -1.77
CA GLU A 150 5.81 9.57 -0.67
C GLU A 150 6.95 8.69 -1.18
N ILE A 151 6.65 7.78 -2.11
CA ILE A 151 7.65 6.84 -2.64
C ILE A 151 8.73 7.59 -3.41
N ASP A 152 8.34 8.51 -4.28
CA ASP A 152 9.26 9.26 -5.13
C ASP A 152 10.21 10.14 -4.30
N ASN A 153 9.67 10.87 -3.34
CA ASN A 153 10.47 11.72 -2.44
C ASN A 153 11.47 10.89 -1.64
N ASN A 154 11.03 9.78 -1.03
CA ASN A 154 11.91 8.95 -0.21
C ASN A 154 12.97 8.16 -0.99
N LEU A 155 12.80 7.97 -2.30
CA LEU A 155 13.78 7.27 -3.14
C LEU A 155 14.77 8.21 -3.82
N ARG A 156 14.40 9.50 -3.97
CA ARG A 156 15.29 10.53 -4.55
C ARG A 156 16.20 11.20 -3.53
N ALA A 157 15.76 11.22 -2.26
CA ALA A 157 16.60 11.69 -1.15
C ALA A 157 17.75 10.72 -0.90
#